data_1c9eefdf85a8b228921492c3323b152d
#
_entry.id   1c9eefdf85a8b228921492c3323b152d
#
_cell.length_a   1.000
_cell.length_b   1.000
_cell.length_c   1.000
_cell.angle_alpha   90.00
_cell.angle_beta   90.00
_cell.angle_gamma   90.00
#
_symmetry.space_group_name_H-M   'P 1'
#
loop_
_entity.id
_entity.type
_entity.pdbx_description
1 polymer ?
#
loop_
_entity_poly.entity_id
_entity_poly.type
_entity_poly.pdbx_seq_one_letter_code
_entity_poly.pdbx_strand_id
1 'polypeptide(L)'
;MSGRFRAGLFAAFAVIAVAATPSSFHDVRDGDTLATIAALTLGDPSLWPALYRANRDQIRDPKRLYPGQRLDIPTLSPEQRKAVRREAKALRPQ
;
A
#
# COMPACT_ATOMS: atom_id res chain seq x y z
N MET A 1 -6.27 35.50 -21.40
CA MET A 1 -6.34 35.11 -20.95
C MET A 1 -6.49 34.35 -20.52
N SER A 2 -6.30 34.23 -20.37
CA SER A 2 -6.41 33.42 -19.91
C SER A 2 -6.57 32.70 -19.40
N GLY A 3 -6.59 32.56 -19.42
CA GLY A 3 -6.74 31.71 -18.97
C GLY A 3 -6.53 31.12 -18.49
N ARG A 4 -6.24 31.22 -18.47
CA ARG A 4 -6.01 30.61 -18.00
C ARG A 4 -6.01 29.87 -17.36
N PHE A 5 -5.87 29.79 -17.12
CA PHE A 5 -5.81 28.91 -16.52
C PHE A 5 -5.87 28.32 -15.92
N ARG A 6 -5.72 28.51 -16.19
CA ARG A 6 -5.79 27.86 -15.58
C ARG A 6 -5.74 26.97 -15.25
N ALA A 7 -5.43 26.91 -15.49
CA ALA A 7 -5.38 25.99 -15.18
C ALA A 7 -5.20 25.35 -14.49
N GLY A 8 -4.98 25.46 -14.39
CA GLY A 8 -4.77 24.77 -13.76
C GLY A 8 -4.80 24.23 -13.11
N LEU A 9 -4.66 24.17 -13.01
CA LEU A 9 -4.77 23.58 -12.33
C LEU A 9 -4.89 22.71 -12.02
N PHE A 10 -4.82 22.45 -12.30
CA PHE A 10 -5.06 21.52 -11.94
C PHE A 10 -4.59 20.84 -11.61
N ALA A 11 -4.15 21.06 -12.03
CA ALA A 11 -3.60 20.40 -11.87
C ALA A 11 -3.40 19.84 -10.88
N ALA A 12 -3.38 19.95 -10.57
CA ALA A 12 -3.29 19.54 -9.60
C ALA A 12 -3.63 18.52 -9.10
N PHE A 13 -3.82 18.25 -9.32
CA PHE A 13 -4.13 17.40 -8.81
C PHE A 13 -3.77 16.39 -9.01
N ALA A 14 -3.67 16.32 -9.52
CA ALA A 14 -3.08 15.27 -10.12
C ALA A 14 -2.04 14.79 -9.26
N VAL A 15 -1.50 15.55 -8.73
CA VAL A 15 -0.59 15.21 -7.89
C VAL A 15 -0.81 14.09 -7.13
N ILE A 16 -1.91 13.91 -6.87
CA ILE A 16 -2.30 12.87 -6.21
C ILE A 16 -1.90 11.65 -6.68
N ALA A 17 -2.08 11.48 -7.81
CA ALA A 17 -1.87 10.22 -8.40
C ALA A 17 -0.53 9.76 -8.09
N VAL A 18 0.32 10.62 -8.04
CA VAL A 18 1.61 10.23 -7.84
C VAL A 18 1.81 9.51 -6.60
N ALA A 19 1.16 9.92 -5.61
CA ALA A 19 1.34 9.31 -4.37
C ALA A 19 0.98 7.88 -4.39
N ALA A 20 0.21 7.46 -5.33
CA ALA A 20 -0.23 6.10 -5.37
C ALA A 20 0.71 5.19 -6.12
N THR A 21 1.74 5.72 -6.70
CA THR A 21 2.63 4.89 -7.49
C THR A 21 3.49 4.02 -6.59
N PRO A 22 3.47 2.73 -6.79
CA PRO A 22 4.29 1.87 -5.96
C PRO A 22 5.74 2.05 -6.32
N SER A 23 6.60 1.95 -5.34
CA SER A 23 8.02 2.10 -5.58
C SER A 23 8.70 0.76 -5.78
N SER A 24 8.07 -0.33 -5.45
CA SER A 24 8.69 -1.64 -5.61
C SER A 24 7.64 -2.73 -5.62
N PHE A 25 8.07 -3.95 -5.86
CA PHE A 25 7.18 -5.09 -5.93
C PHE A 25 7.76 -6.25 -5.13
N HIS A 26 6.92 -7.17 -4.78
CA HIS A 26 7.34 -8.41 -4.14
C HIS A 26 6.58 -9.56 -4.77
N ASP A 27 7.29 -10.61 -5.16
CA ASP A 27 6.64 -11.80 -5.71
C ASP A 27 6.38 -12.74 -4.55
N VAL A 28 5.13 -13.15 -4.40
CA VAL A 28 4.72 -14.02 -3.30
C VAL A 28 5.31 -15.41 -3.46
N ARG A 29 5.82 -15.95 -2.37
CA ARG A 29 6.38 -17.30 -2.35
C ARG A 29 5.55 -18.16 -1.44
N ASP A 30 5.75 -19.45 -1.52
CA ASP A 30 5.09 -20.40 -0.64
C ASP A 30 5.35 -19.98 0.79
N GLY A 31 4.32 -19.94 1.59
CA GLY A 31 4.46 -19.62 3.00
C GLY A 31 4.40 -18.15 3.35
N ASP A 32 4.40 -17.28 2.34
CA ASP A 32 4.33 -15.86 2.61
C ASP A 32 2.95 -15.47 3.12
N THR A 33 2.94 -14.50 4.03
CA THR A 33 1.70 -13.88 4.46
C THR A 33 1.88 -12.38 4.30
N LEU A 34 0.82 -11.61 4.39
CA LEU A 34 0.94 -10.17 4.29
C LEU A 34 1.84 -9.64 5.40
N ALA A 35 1.76 -10.21 6.59
CA ALA A 35 2.59 -9.76 7.70
C ALA A 35 4.08 -10.05 7.44
N THR A 36 4.40 -11.22 6.92
CA THR A 36 5.80 -11.54 6.65
C THR A 36 6.34 -10.68 5.53
N ILE A 37 5.52 -10.40 4.52
CA ILE A 37 5.94 -9.55 3.42
C ILE A 37 6.12 -8.12 3.92
N ALA A 38 5.22 -7.64 4.79
CA ALA A 38 5.35 -6.31 5.35
C ALA A 38 6.64 -6.19 6.19
N ALA A 39 6.96 -7.23 6.94
CA ALA A 39 8.18 -7.23 7.72
C ALA A 39 9.39 -7.11 6.81
N LEU A 40 9.38 -7.86 5.73
CA LEU A 40 10.49 -7.89 4.81
C LEU A 40 10.62 -6.61 3.99
N THR A 41 9.53 -6.09 3.49
CA THR A 41 9.57 -4.98 2.53
C THR A 41 9.38 -3.62 3.17
N LEU A 42 8.62 -3.56 4.27
CA LEU A 42 8.34 -2.30 4.94
C LEU A 42 9.00 -2.21 6.31
N GLY A 43 9.64 -3.28 6.73
CA GLY A 43 10.34 -3.31 7.99
C GLY A 43 9.49 -3.52 9.23
N ASP A 44 8.22 -3.82 9.06
CA ASP A 44 7.32 -3.92 10.21
C ASP A 44 6.12 -4.77 9.81
N PRO A 45 5.92 -5.93 10.42
CA PRO A 45 4.79 -6.80 10.06
C PRO A 45 3.43 -6.16 10.34
N SER A 46 3.37 -5.21 11.28
CA SER A 46 2.10 -4.57 11.57
C SER A 46 1.67 -3.59 10.48
N LEU A 47 2.47 -3.42 9.45
CA LEU A 47 2.09 -2.59 8.32
C LEU A 47 1.34 -3.37 7.23
N TRP A 48 0.98 -4.61 7.51
CA TRP A 48 0.27 -5.44 6.55
C TRP A 48 -1.04 -4.82 6.01
N PRO A 49 -1.79 -4.00 6.78
CA PRO A 49 -3.00 -3.43 6.20
C PRO A 49 -2.71 -2.49 5.02
N ALA A 50 -1.55 -1.83 5.03
CA ALA A 50 -1.18 -0.98 3.92
C ALA A 50 -0.92 -1.80 2.67
N LEU A 51 -0.29 -2.97 2.84
CA LEU A 51 -0.05 -3.85 1.71
C LEU A 51 -1.37 -4.36 1.16
N TYR A 52 -2.28 -4.72 2.02
CA TYR A 52 -3.58 -5.21 1.60
C TYR A 52 -4.30 -4.14 0.79
N ARG A 53 -4.34 -2.91 1.31
CA ARG A 53 -5.03 -1.84 0.61
C ARG A 53 -4.40 -1.51 -0.74
N ALA A 54 -3.10 -1.58 -0.84
CA ALA A 54 -2.41 -1.29 -2.09
C ALA A 54 -2.69 -2.36 -3.15
N ASN A 55 -3.15 -3.54 -2.73
CA ASN A 55 -3.35 -4.66 -3.63
C ASN A 55 -4.77 -5.24 -3.59
N ARG A 56 -5.72 -4.42 -3.19
CA ARG A 56 -7.10 -4.91 -3.05
C ARG A 56 -7.68 -5.46 -4.33
N ASP A 57 -7.19 -5.02 -5.44
CA ASP A 57 -7.70 -5.49 -6.73
C ASP A 57 -7.35 -6.95 -6.97
N GLN A 58 -6.35 -7.49 -6.29
CA GLN A 58 -5.99 -8.88 -6.49
C GLN A 58 -6.03 -9.73 -5.23
N ILE A 59 -6.29 -9.15 -4.07
CA ILE A 59 -6.36 -9.90 -2.84
C ILE A 59 -7.79 -9.85 -2.32
N ARG A 60 -8.47 -10.98 -2.35
CA ARG A 60 -9.83 -11.03 -1.84
C ARG A 60 -9.83 -11.29 -0.36
N ASP A 61 -8.93 -12.14 0.10
CA ASP A 61 -8.87 -12.55 1.49
C ASP A 61 -7.46 -12.26 1.97
N PRO A 62 -7.27 -11.35 2.90
CA PRO A 62 -5.92 -11.01 3.37
C PRO A 62 -5.18 -12.18 3.99
N LYS A 63 -5.88 -13.27 4.29
CA LYS A 63 -5.23 -14.44 4.86
C LYS A 63 -4.81 -15.41 3.78
N ARG A 64 -5.11 -15.11 2.53
CA ARG A 64 -4.79 -16.02 1.44
C ARG A 64 -4.01 -15.36 0.36
N LEU A 65 -2.76 -15.70 0.23
CA LEU A 65 -1.94 -15.26 -0.88
C LEU A 65 -1.56 -16.49 -1.69
N TYR A 66 -1.31 -16.28 -2.96
CA TYR A 66 -0.94 -17.39 -3.84
C TYR A 66 0.46 -17.15 -4.37
N PRO A 67 1.28 -18.18 -4.38
CA PRO A 67 2.64 -18.04 -4.93
C PRO A 67 2.58 -17.54 -6.37
N GLY A 68 3.47 -16.67 -6.70
CA GLY A 68 3.51 -16.11 -8.03
C GLY A 68 2.77 -14.78 -8.19
N GLN A 69 1.99 -14.38 -7.19
CA GLN A 69 1.35 -13.08 -7.26
C GLN A 69 2.43 -12.02 -7.12
N ARG A 70 2.28 -10.91 -7.82
CA ARG A 70 3.19 -9.79 -7.65
C ARG A 70 2.45 -8.68 -6.93
N LEU A 71 2.91 -8.35 -5.76
CA LEU A 71 2.27 -7.32 -4.94
C LEU A 71 3.02 -6.01 -5.04
N ASP A 72 2.27 -4.92 -5.10
CA ASP A 72 2.84 -3.58 -5.11
C ASP A 72 3.18 -3.21 -3.68
N ILE A 73 4.34 -2.66 -3.47
CA ILE A 73 4.78 -2.28 -2.14
C ILE A 73 4.67 -0.76 -2.01
N PRO A 74 3.77 -0.27 -1.18
CA PRO A 74 3.57 1.17 -1.08
C PRO A 74 4.68 1.86 -0.30
N THR A 75 4.84 3.15 -0.55
CA THR A 75 5.76 3.96 0.21
C THR A 75 4.95 4.67 1.28
N LEU A 76 5.36 4.56 2.52
CA LEU A 76 4.60 5.13 3.64
C LEU A 76 5.42 6.18 4.37
N SER A 77 4.79 7.30 4.68
CA SER A 77 5.40 8.33 5.49
C SER A 77 5.39 7.89 6.96
N PRO A 78 6.15 8.53 7.83
CA PRO A 78 6.12 8.17 9.24
C PRO A 78 4.72 8.27 9.87
N GLU A 79 3.94 9.26 9.46
CA GLU A 79 2.58 9.40 9.97
C GLU A 79 1.69 8.29 9.48
N GLN A 80 1.85 7.91 8.22
CA GLN A 80 1.08 6.83 7.67
C GLN A 80 1.42 5.53 8.38
N ARG A 81 2.69 5.33 8.69
CA ARG A 81 3.11 4.14 9.40
C ARG A 81 2.45 4.06 10.78
N LYS A 82 2.40 5.17 11.49
CA LYS A 82 1.76 5.20 12.80
C LYS A 82 0.29 4.87 12.69
N ALA A 83 -0.38 5.45 11.71
CA ALA A 83 -1.79 5.21 11.53
C ALA A 83 -2.07 3.75 11.19
N VAL A 84 -1.26 3.17 10.34
CA VAL A 84 -1.44 1.78 9.93
C VAL A 84 -1.17 0.84 11.11
N ARG A 85 -0.17 1.14 11.93
CA ARG A 85 0.09 0.30 13.09
C ARG A 85 -1.08 0.32 14.05
N ARG A 86 -1.71 1.47 14.22
CA ARG A 86 -2.88 1.58 15.07
C ARG A 86 -4.01 0.78 14.49
N GLU A 87 -4.17 0.84 13.19
CA GLU A 87 -5.21 0.12 12.50
C GLU A 87 -4.98 -1.39 12.65
N ALA A 88 -3.76 -1.82 12.53
CA ALA A 88 -3.43 -3.24 12.66
C ALA A 88 -3.78 -3.76 14.04
N LYS A 89 -3.59 -2.95 15.06
CA LYS A 89 -3.96 -3.36 16.40
C LYS A 89 -5.45 -3.57 16.50
N ALA A 90 -6.22 -2.70 15.91
CA ALA A 90 -7.66 -2.80 15.95
C ALA A 90 -8.17 -4.01 15.17
N LEU A 91 -7.47 -4.36 14.11
CA LEU A 91 -7.86 -5.46 13.28
C LEU A 91 -7.24 -6.78 13.72
N ARG A 92 -6.41 -6.78 14.76
CA ARG A 92 -5.66 -7.89 15.08
C ARG A 92 -6.54 -9.06 15.28
N PRO A 93 -6.38 -10.04 14.53
CA PRO A 93 -7.22 -11.16 14.58
C PRO A 93 -6.66 -11.98 15.65
N GLN A 94 -7.21 -12.85 15.98
CA GLN A 94 -6.66 -13.59 16.96
C GLN A 94 -6.42 -14.92 16.65
#